data_52953f6881b85216198f39d811172ad9
#
_entry.id   52953f6881b85216198f39d811172ad9
#
_cell.length_a   1.000
_cell.length_b   1.000
_cell.length_c   1.000
_cell.angle_alpha   90.00
_cell.angle_beta   90.00
_cell.angle_gamma   90.00
#
_symmetry.space_group_name_H-M   'P 1'
#
loop_
_entity.id
_entity.type
_entity.pdbx_description
1 polymer ?
#
loop_
_entity_poly.entity_id
_entity_poly.type
_entity_poly.pdbx_seq_one_letter_code
_entity_poly.pdbx_strand_id
1 'polypeptide(L)'
;DAVHGHNNVIGATIFPHNIGLGAMNNAPLMRQIGETTALEVAVTGIDWVFAPTLAVVRNDSWGRTYESYSEDPEIVRAYAGEVVYGLQGDDSDRFGAAHVIATAKHFIGDGGTQNGIDQGNTVVTEEELRDIHAQGYLSALAAGAQTVMASYNSWNGSKLHGDEYLLTEVLKQKMGFDGFVIGDWNGHGQVPGCSDGQCAQAIMAGVDMMMVPADWQAFIQNTIAQVQNGTIPMSRIDDAVTRILRVKLRLGLYQKGLPSSRELAGNQQLMGSKQHREIAREAVRKSLVLLKNQQNILPIKPNQHVLVAGDGA
;
A
#
# COMPACT_ATOMS: atom_id res chain seq x y z
N ASP A 1 -4.52 -2.62 -7.37
CA ASP A 1 -3.91 -3.14 -6.14
C ASP A 1 -3.20 -4.46 -6.39
N ALA A 2 -2.05 -4.66 -5.78
CA ALA A 2 -1.28 -5.88 -5.82
C ALA A 2 -0.85 -6.25 -4.39
N VAL A 3 -1.83 -6.37 -3.49
CA VAL A 3 -1.60 -6.59 -2.05
C VAL A 3 -1.34 -8.05 -1.69
N HIS A 4 -1.67 -9.00 -2.58
CA HIS A 4 -1.47 -10.44 -2.41
C HIS A 4 -0.82 -11.08 -3.63
N GLY A 5 0.20 -10.46 -4.19
CA GLY A 5 0.68 -10.69 -5.54
C GLY A 5 -0.15 -9.92 -6.55
N HIS A 6 0.00 -10.20 -7.84
CA HIS A 6 -0.79 -9.55 -8.90
C HIS A 6 -2.20 -10.14 -8.99
N ASN A 7 -2.96 -10.02 -7.90
CA ASN A 7 -4.19 -10.75 -7.61
C ASN A 7 -5.37 -10.48 -8.56
N ASN A 8 -5.28 -9.49 -9.44
CA ASN A 8 -6.32 -9.19 -10.42
C ASN A 8 -6.07 -9.82 -11.80
N VAL A 9 -5.03 -10.63 -11.95
CA VAL A 9 -4.64 -11.26 -13.21
C VAL A 9 -4.68 -12.77 -13.09
N ILE A 10 -5.45 -13.42 -13.96
CA ILE A 10 -5.54 -14.88 -14.01
C ILE A 10 -4.18 -15.50 -14.35
N GLY A 11 -3.75 -16.47 -13.54
CA GLY A 11 -2.47 -17.15 -13.69
C GLY A 11 -1.32 -16.54 -12.89
N ALA A 12 -1.46 -15.31 -12.39
CA ALA A 12 -0.49 -14.71 -11.51
C ALA A 12 -0.36 -15.47 -10.18
N THR A 13 0.79 -15.34 -9.54
CA THR A 13 1.05 -15.94 -8.22
C THR A 13 0.30 -15.20 -7.14
N ILE A 14 -0.50 -15.93 -6.36
CA ILE A 14 -1.23 -15.43 -5.21
C ILE A 14 -0.49 -15.83 -3.94
N PHE A 15 -0.30 -14.87 -3.05
CA PHE A 15 0.31 -15.08 -1.73
C PHE A 15 -0.77 -15.10 -0.62
N PRO A 16 -0.46 -15.64 0.57
CA PRO A 16 -1.34 -15.52 1.72
C PRO A 16 -1.69 -14.05 2.00
N HIS A 17 -2.85 -13.82 2.61
CA HIS A 17 -3.19 -12.49 3.13
C HIS A 17 -2.14 -12.00 4.14
N ASN A 18 -2.00 -10.70 4.28
CA ASN A 18 -0.95 -10.08 5.10
C ASN A 18 -0.96 -10.56 6.55
N ILE A 19 -2.12 -10.86 7.14
CA ILE A 19 -2.21 -11.43 8.48
C ILE A 19 -1.47 -12.79 8.59
N GLY A 20 -1.56 -13.63 7.58
CA GLY A 20 -0.78 -14.89 7.50
C GLY A 20 0.70 -14.63 7.28
N LEU A 21 1.04 -13.65 6.44
CA LEU A 21 2.44 -13.25 6.23
C LEU A 21 3.06 -12.66 7.50
N GLY A 22 2.28 -11.94 8.30
CA GLY A 22 2.72 -11.45 9.62
C GLY A 22 3.03 -12.58 10.57
N ALA A 23 2.17 -13.61 10.65
CA ALA A 23 2.40 -14.79 11.45
C ALA A 23 3.68 -15.57 11.08
N MET A 24 4.11 -15.46 9.83
CA MET A 24 5.35 -16.07 9.32
C MET A 24 6.61 -15.47 9.94
N ASN A 25 6.59 -14.21 10.34
CA ASN A 25 7.70 -13.44 10.92
C ASN A 25 9.03 -13.60 10.13
N ASN A 26 9.01 -13.33 8.83
CA ASN A 26 10.15 -13.55 7.93
C ASN A 26 10.30 -12.39 6.94
N ALA A 27 10.98 -11.34 7.35
CA ALA A 27 11.21 -10.13 6.55
C ALA A 27 11.96 -10.38 5.22
N PRO A 28 13.01 -11.23 5.15
CA PRO A 28 13.65 -11.56 3.87
C PRO A 28 12.71 -12.22 2.86
N LEU A 29 11.77 -13.06 3.31
CA LEU A 29 10.78 -13.66 2.41
C LEU A 29 9.78 -12.63 1.90
N MET A 30 9.49 -11.59 2.69
CA MET A 30 8.67 -10.46 2.24
C MET A 30 9.29 -9.70 1.06
N ARG A 31 10.62 -9.53 1.04
CA ARG A 31 11.32 -8.96 -0.11
C ARG A 31 11.10 -9.82 -1.36
N GLN A 32 11.30 -11.13 -1.28
CA GLN A 32 11.09 -12.04 -2.42
C GLN A 32 9.64 -12.04 -2.92
N ILE A 33 8.66 -11.89 -2.01
CA ILE A 33 7.25 -11.72 -2.36
C ILE A 33 7.05 -10.40 -3.13
N GLY A 34 7.68 -9.32 -2.67
CA GLY A 34 7.67 -8.02 -3.36
C GLY A 34 8.28 -8.09 -4.75
N GLU A 35 9.46 -8.71 -4.90
CA GLU A 35 10.15 -8.92 -6.19
C GLU A 35 9.30 -9.74 -7.16
N THR A 36 8.71 -10.83 -6.69
CA THR A 36 7.81 -11.67 -7.49
C THR A 36 6.59 -10.86 -7.96
N THR A 37 6.00 -10.10 -7.05
CA THR A 37 4.83 -9.26 -7.35
C THR A 37 5.18 -8.19 -8.37
N ALA A 38 6.31 -7.50 -8.19
CA ALA A 38 6.77 -6.46 -9.12
C ALA A 38 6.99 -7.00 -10.53
N LEU A 39 7.69 -8.13 -10.63
CA LEU A 39 7.96 -8.77 -11.91
C LEU A 39 6.67 -9.15 -12.64
N GLU A 40 5.72 -9.80 -11.96
CA GLU A 40 4.45 -10.18 -12.58
C GLU A 40 3.58 -8.95 -12.96
N VAL A 41 3.63 -7.89 -12.18
CA VAL A 41 2.98 -6.60 -12.50
C VAL A 41 3.63 -5.98 -13.74
N ALA A 42 4.96 -5.93 -13.81
CA ALA A 42 5.70 -5.36 -14.94
C ALA A 42 5.40 -6.09 -16.27
N VAL A 43 5.20 -7.41 -16.22
CA VAL A 43 4.79 -8.22 -17.38
C VAL A 43 3.48 -7.73 -18.01
N THR A 44 2.57 -7.18 -17.21
CA THR A 44 1.30 -6.62 -17.69
C THR A 44 1.40 -5.14 -18.11
N GLY A 45 2.60 -4.55 -18.06
CA GLY A 45 2.85 -3.18 -18.47
C GLY A 45 2.45 -2.11 -17.44
N ILE A 46 2.16 -2.51 -16.20
CA ILE A 46 1.83 -1.61 -15.08
C ILE A 46 3.11 -1.20 -14.38
N ASP A 47 3.22 0.10 -14.04
CA ASP A 47 4.41 0.70 -13.42
C ASP A 47 4.25 1.03 -11.93
N TRP A 48 3.04 0.91 -11.40
CA TRP A 48 2.70 1.41 -10.09
C TRP A 48 1.64 0.55 -9.41
N VAL A 49 1.87 0.20 -8.14
CA VAL A 49 0.96 -0.61 -7.33
C VAL A 49 0.61 0.08 -6.02
N PHE A 50 -0.59 -0.17 -5.52
CA PHE A 50 -1.07 0.31 -4.22
C PHE A 50 -0.80 -0.74 -3.14
N ALA A 51 0.48 -0.92 -2.84
CA ALA A 51 1.04 -1.80 -1.83
C ALA A 51 2.42 -1.26 -1.40
N PRO A 52 2.85 -1.50 -0.14
CA PRO A 52 2.24 -2.31 0.92
C PRO A 52 1.16 -1.57 1.73
N THR A 53 0.23 -2.35 2.32
CA THR A 53 -0.62 -1.87 3.41
C THR A 53 0.18 -1.93 4.72
N LEU A 54 0.24 -0.81 5.46
CA LEU A 54 1.05 -0.65 6.68
C LEU A 54 0.21 -0.42 7.94
N ALA A 55 -1.08 -0.77 7.87
CA ALA A 55 -1.97 -0.70 9.01
C ALA A 55 -1.46 -1.56 10.16
N VAL A 56 -1.51 -1.02 11.38
CA VAL A 56 -1.29 -1.77 12.63
C VAL A 56 -2.66 -1.98 13.27
N VAL A 57 -3.16 -3.22 13.24
CA VAL A 57 -4.50 -3.55 13.74
C VAL A 57 -4.56 -3.45 15.25
N ARG A 58 -5.55 -2.72 15.77
CA ARG A 58 -5.80 -2.62 17.21
C ARG A 58 -7.16 -3.22 17.62
N ASN A 59 -7.98 -3.61 16.65
CA ASN A 59 -9.27 -4.24 16.89
C ASN A 59 -9.60 -5.21 15.75
N ASP A 60 -9.71 -6.49 16.06
CA ASP A 60 -9.96 -7.56 15.08
C ASP A 60 -11.33 -7.48 14.39
N SER A 61 -12.25 -6.66 14.92
CA SER A 61 -13.54 -6.40 14.28
C SER A 61 -13.42 -5.51 13.04
N TRP A 62 -12.28 -4.89 12.81
CA TRP A 62 -12.05 -4.09 11.59
C TRP A 62 -12.07 -4.98 10.34
N GLY A 63 -12.94 -4.64 9.38
CA GLY A 63 -13.18 -5.48 8.19
C GLY A 63 -11.97 -5.68 7.28
N ARG A 64 -10.91 -4.83 7.43
CA ARG A 64 -9.66 -4.91 6.67
C ARG A 64 -8.49 -5.48 7.50
N THR A 65 -8.76 -6.10 8.64
CA THR A 65 -7.74 -6.75 9.50
C THR A 65 -6.82 -7.67 8.71
N TYR A 66 -7.34 -8.42 7.73
CA TYR A 66 -6.57 -9.33 6.90
C TYR A 66 -5.51 -8.64 6.02
N GLU A 67 -5.64 -7.33 5.76
CA GLU A 67 -4.65 -6.54 5.02
C GLU A 67 -3.47 -6.09 5.90
N SER A 68 -3.58 -6.19 7.23
CA SER A 68 -2.50 -5.85 8.16
C SER A 68 -1.57 -7.04 8.37
N TYR A 69 -0.27 -6.77 8.52
CA TYR A 69 0.69 -7.80 8.91
C TYR A 69 0.57 -8.20 10.38
N SER A 70 0.28 -7.26 11.29
CA SER A 70 0.26 -7.54 12.72
C SER A 70 -0.39 -6.43 13.54
N GLU A 71 -0.75 -6.76 14.78
CA GLU A 71 -1.00 -5.81 15.85
C GLU A 71 0.30 -5.25 16.47
N ASP A 72 1.43 -5.92 16.21
CA ASP A 72 2.76 -5.49 16.64
C ASP A 72 3.38 -4.55 15.60
N PRO A 73 3.62 -3.26 15.95
CA PRO A 73 4.21 -2.30 15.03
C PRO A 73 5.64 -2.67 14.58
N GLU A 74 6.39 -3.44 15.37
CA GLU A 74 7.76 -3.84 15.01
C GLU A 74 7.75 -4.85 13.84
N ILE A 75 6.77 -5.74 13.76
CA ILE A 75 6.60 -6.64 12.60
C ILE A 75 6.25 -5.84 11.36
N VAL A 76 5.31 -4.88 11.47
CA VAL A 76 4.95 -4.01 10.35
C VAL A 76 6.15 -3.19 9.88
N ARG A 77 6.94 -2.66 10.82
CA ARG A 77 8.18 -1.92 10.54
C ARG A 77 9.22 -2.79 9.83
N ALA A 78 9.46 -4.00 10.32
CA ALA A 78 10.43 -4.92 9.72
C ALA A 78 10.06 -5.31 8.28
N TYR A 79 8.76 -5.41 7.98
CA TYR A 79 8.28 -5.82 6.67
C TYR A 79 8.19 -4.67 5.66
N ALA A 80 7.81 -3.48 6.11
CA ALA A 80 7.50 -2.37 5.23
C ALA A 80 8.66 -2.00 4.29
N GLY A 81 9.88 -1.88 4.83
CA GLY A 81 11.07 -1.62 4.02
C GLY A 81 11.39 -2.73 3.03
N GLU A 82 11.29 -3.99 3.46
CA GLU A 82 11.59 -5.14 2.61
C GLU A 82 10.62 -5.25 1.43
N VAL A 83 9.32 -5.00 1.65
CA VAL A 83 8.34 -4.99 0.55
C VAL A 83 8.61 -3.84 -0.42
N VAL A 84 8.99 -2.65 0.08
CA VAL A 84 9.35 -1.52 -0.78
C VAL A 84 10.60 -1.85 -1.62
N TYR A 85 11.64 -2.44 -1.03
CA TYR A 85 12.81 -2.91 -1.79
C TYR A 85 12.44 -3.98 -2.81
N GLY A 86 11.59 -4.94 -2.44
CA GLY A 86 11.12 -5.97 -3.37
C GLY A 86 10.35 -5.37 -4.56
N LEU A 87 9.48 -4.41 -4.31
CA LEU A 87 8.69 -3.75 -5.36
C LEU A 87 9.51 -2.81 -6.24
N GLN A 88 10.35 -1.98 -5.65
CA GLN A 88 11.07 -0.88 -6.33
C GLN A 88 12.52 -1.20 -6.72
N GLY A 89 13.08 -2.30 -6.24
CA GLY A 89 14.51 -2.56 -6.25
C GLY A 89 15.26 -1.82 -5.15
N ASP A 90 16.49 -2.20 -4.91
CA ASP A 90 17.43 -1.49 -4.03
C ASP A 90 18.35 -0.56 -4.82
N ASP A 91 19.43 -0.05 -4.19
CA ASP A 91 20.31 0.92 -4.83
C ASP A 91 21.04 0.39 -6.08
N SER A 92 21.09 -0.94 -6.27
CA SER A 92 21.79 -1.56 -7.41
C SER A 92 20.92 -1.67 -8.66
N ASP A 93 19.60 -1.78 -8.50
CA ASP A 93 18.65 -2.03 -9.60
C ASP A 93 17.32 -1.26 -9.48
N ARG A 94 17.31 -0.20 -8.66
CA ARG A 94 16.12 0.61 -8.38
C ARG A 94 15.42 1.05 -9.66
N PHE A 95 14.13 0.73 -9.74
CA PHE A 95 13.27 1.00 -10.90
C PHE A 95 13.71 0.33 -12.22
N GLY A 96 14.49 -0.76 -12.13
CA GLY A 96 14.81 -1.62 -13.28
C GLY A 96 13.56 -2.19 -13.96
N ALA A 97 13.74 -2.92 -15.04
CA ALA A 97 12.65 -3.46 -15.87
C ALA A 97 11.65 -4.35 -15.10
N ALA A 98 12.13 -5.03 -14.05
CA ALA A 98 11.33 -5.94 -13.22
C ALA A 98 10.66 -5.26 -12.00
N HIS A 99 10.82 -3.94 -11.85
CA HIS A 99 10.38 -3.22 -10.67
C HIS A 99 9.28 -2.20 -10.99
N VAL A 100 8.45 -1.90 -9.97
CA VAL A 100 7.33 -0.97 -10.03
C VAL A 100 7.33 -0.05 -8.82
N ILE A 101 6.65 1.09 -8.90
CA ILE A 101 6.51 2.00 -7.76
C ILE A 101 5.58 1.39 -6.71
N ALA A 102 6.02 1.45 -5.46
CA ALA A 102 5.25 1.09 -4.27
C ALA A 102 4.43 2.28 -3.75
N THR A 103 3.32 1.99 -3.08
CA THR A 103 2.51 2.94 -2.32
C THR A 103 2.37 2.47 -0.89
N ALA A 104 2.97 3.17 0.06
CA ALA A 104 2.73 2.92 1.48
C ALA A 104 1.33 3.43 1.86
N LYS A 105 0.46 2.54 2.39
CA LYS A 105 -0.95 2.85 2.64
C LYS A 105 -1.48 2.23 3.93
N HIS A 106 -2.51 2.77 4.56
CA HIS A 106 -3.11 4.08 4.31
C HIS A 106 -2.65 5.03 5.42
N PHE A 107 -2.10 6.14 5.06
CA PHE A 107 -1.51 7.10 6.01
C PHE A 107 -2.63 7.95 6.64
N ILE A 108 -2.96 7.81 7.95
CA ILE A 108 -2.31 6.99 8.97
C ILE A 108 -3.35 6.56 10.02
N GLY A 109 -3.18 5.34 10.59
CA GLY A 109 -3.96 4.89 11.72
C GLY A 109 -5.28 4.17 11.39
N ASP A 110 -5.46 3.74 10.15
CA ASP A 110 -6.64 3.01 9.66
C ASP A 110 -6.95 1.73 10.46
N GLY A 111 -5.93 0.98 10.91
CA GLY A 111 -6.08 -0.20 11.77
C GLY A 111 -6.41 0.10 13.24
N GLY A 112 -6.43 1.39 13.63
CA GLY A 112 -6.67 1.83 15.01
C GLY A 112 -8.02 2.51 15.26
N THR A 113 -8.97 2.39 14.34
CA THR A 113 -10.28 3.04 14.48
C THR A 113 -11.08 2.48 15.65
N GLN A 114 -11.80 3.35 16.35
CA GLN A 114 -12.65 2.95 17.47
C GLN A 114 -13.65 1.87 17.06
N ASN A 115 -13.75 0.83 17.87
CA ASN A 115 -14.64 -0.33 17.65
C ASN A 115 -14.42 -1.07 16.32
N GLY A 116 -13.28 -0.89 15.67
CA GLY A 116 -12.99 -1.49 14.38
C GLY A 116 -13.88 -1.00 13.23
N ILE A 117 -14.50 0.17 13.37
CA ILE A 117 -15.34 0.74 12.32
C ILE A 117 -14.46 1.19 11.16
N ASP A 118 -14.64 0.55 9.99
CA ASP A 118 -13.89 0.92 8.80
C ASP A 118 -14.13 2.39 8.42
N GLN A 119 -13.05 3.10 8.05
CA GLN A 119 -13.08 4.55 7.76
C GLN A 119 -13.54 5.43 8.94
N GLY A 120 -13.56 4.86 10.16
CA GLY A 120 -13.99 5.51 11.38
C GLY A 120 -12.99 6.51 11.94
N ASN A 121 -13.06 6.75 13.26
CA ASN A 121 -12.20 7.70 13.94
C ASN A 121 -11.15 6.96 14.79
N THR A 122 -9.89 7.26 14.57
CA THR A 122 -8.77 6.79 15.39
C THR A 122 -8.55 7.82 16.49
N VAL A 123 -8.81 7.42 17.72
CA VAL A 123 -8.72 8.30 18.89
C VAL A 123 -7.53 7.89 19.73
N VAL A 124 -6.40 8.53 19.44
CA VAL A 124 -5.10 8.26 20.07
C VAL A 124 -4.33 9.58 20.20
N THR A 125 -3.38 9.63 21.13
CA THR A 125 -2.42 10.73 21.21
C THR A 125 -1.51 10.77 19.99
N GLU A 126 -0.84 11.89 19.74
CA GLU A 126 0.17 11.97 18.68
C GLU A 126 1.34 11.00 18.93
N GLU A 127 1.69 10.80 20.19
CA GLU A 127 2.73 9.85 20.59
C GLU A 127 2.33 8.41 20.25
N GLU A 128 1.11 7.99 20.56
CA GLU A 128 0.59 6.68 20.16
C GLU A 128 0.48 6.53 18.65
N LEU A 129 0.05 7.58 17.94
CA LEU A 129 0.00 7.58 16.47
C LEU A 129 1.39 7.37 15.88
N ARG A 130 2.41 8.05 16.43
CA ARG A 130 3.82 7.90 16.04
C ARG A 130 4.38 6.51 16.38
N ASP A 131 4.21 6.08 17.62
CA ASP A 131 4.91 4.91 18.16
C ASP A 131 4.26 3.58 17.74
N ILE A 132 2.98 3.61 17.36
CA ILE A 132 2.25 2.44 16.87
C ILE A 132 2.05 2.52 15.36
N HIS A 133 1.32 3.53 14.88
CA HIS A 133 0.82 3.55 13.51
C HIS A 133 1.82 4.08 12.47
N ALA A 134 2.81 4.89 12.89
CA ALA A 134 3.80 5.41 11.96
C ALA A 134 5.00 4.47 11.73
N GLN A 135 5.16 3.40 12.50
CA GLN A 135 6.38 2.60 12.49
C GLN A 135 6.69 1.97 11.11
N GLY A 136 5.68 1.46 10.42
CA GLY A 136 5.84 0.96 9.05
C GLY A 136 6.26 2.04 8.05
N TYR A 137 5.75 3.27 8.22
CA TYR A 137 6.11 4.37 7.32
C TYR A 137 7.57 4.81 7.49
N LEU A 138 8.12 4.76 8.70
CA LEU A 138 9.54 5.09 8.91
C LEU A 138 10.46 4.21 8.07
N SER A 139 10.22 2.89 8.06
CA SER A 139 11.05 1.97 7.28
C SER A 139 10.70 1.99 5.77
N ALA A 140 9.44 2.17 5.40
CA ALA A 140 9.05 2.30 3.99
C ALA A 140 9.68 3.54 3.34
N LEU A 141 9.67 4.69 4.02
CA LEU A 141 10.29 5.92 3.53
C LEU A 141 11.82 5.80 3.50
N ALA A 142 12.43 5.18 4.51
CA ALA A 142 13.87 4.90 4.51
C ALA A 142 14.28 3.98 3.34
N ALA A 143 13.41 3.03 2.95
CA ALA A 143 13.58 2.20 1.76
C ALA A 143 13.27 2.93 0.44
N GLY A 144 12.84 4.18 0.49
CA GLY A 144 12.62 5.04 -0.67
C GLY A 144 11.26 4.89 -1.33
N ALA A 145 10.19 4.56 -0.58
CA ALA A 145 8.83 4.55 -1.11
C ALA A 145 8.51 5.86 -1.84
N GLN A 146 8.03 5.77 -3.08
CA GLN A 146 7.81 6.95 -3.93
C GLN A 146 6.41 7.53 -3.78
N THR A 147 5.47 6.78 -3.27
CA THR A 147 4.10 7.26 -3.06
C THR A 147 3.56 6.83 -1.70
N VAL A 148 2.71 7.69 -1.14
CA VAL A 148 1.95 7.43 0.09
C VAL A 148 0.49 7.72 -0.20
N MET A 149 -0.41 6.84 0.23
CA MET A 149 -1.86 7.03 0.07
C MET A 149 -2.46 7.52 1.39
N ALA A 150 -3.18 8.63 1.33
CA ALA A 150 -3.92 9.15 2.49
C ALA A 150 -5.04 8.19 2.90
N SER A 151 -5.31 8.07 4.18
CA SER A 151 -6.33 7.17 4.70
C SER A 151 -7.73 7.80 4.75
N TYR A 152 -8.76 6.94 4.72
CA TYR A 152 -10.15 7.36 4.89
C TYR A 152 -10.51 7.73 6.33
N ASN A 153 -9.83 7.17 7.33
CA ASN A 153 -10.19 7.40 8.72
C ASN A 153 -9.98 8.85 9.13
N SER A 154 -10.55 9.20 10.27
CA SER A 154 -10.22 10.45 10.98
C SER A 154 -9.20 10.17 12.07
N TRP A 155 -8.38 11.15 12.40
CA TRP A 155 -7.61 11.21 13.64
C TRP A 155 -8.19 12.27 14.54
N ASN A 156 -8.67 11.86 15.71
CA ASN A 156 -9.33 12.75 16.71
C ASN A 156 -10.40 13.67 16.10
N GLY A 157 -11.17 13.13 15.13
CA GLY A 157 -12.26 13.83 14.45
C GLY A 157 -11.87 14.54 13.15
N SER A 158 -10.57 14.72 12.83
CA SER A 158 -10.11 15.32 11.58
C SER A 158 -9.95 14.25 10.50
N LYS A 159 -10.64 14.39 9.35
CA LYS A 159 -10.48 13.50 8.19
C LYS A 159 -9.10 13.67 7.57
N LEU A 160 -8.36 12.55 7.40
CA LEU A 160 -6.95 12.59 7.02
C LEU A 160 -6.70 13.17 5.63
N HIS A 161 -7.60 13.02 4.68
CA HIS A 161 -7.49 13.70 3.38
C HIS A 161 -7.49 15.24 3.48
N GLY A 162 -8.01 15.80 4.57
CA GLY A 162 -8.01 17.24 4.83
C GLY A 162 -7.07 17.67 5.96
N ASP A 163 -6.22 16.80 6.44
CA ASP A 163 -5.33 17.06 7.59
C ASP A 163 -3.96 17.56 7.11
N GLU A 164 -3.82 18.89 7.05
CA GLU A 164 -2.57 19.55 6.62
C GLU A 164 -1.41 19.23 7.56
N TYR A 165 -1.67 19.15 8.88
CA TYR A 165 -0.63 18.84 9.84
C TYR A 165 0.01 17.47 9.56
N LEU A 166 -0.80 16.41 9.37
CA LEU A 166 -0.27 15.08 9.14
C LEU A 166 0.31 14.91 7.73
N LEU A 167 -0.36 15.43 6.69
CA LEU A 167 0.08 15.21 5.31
C LEU A 167 1.25 16.11 4.89
N THR A 168 1.26 17.36 5.35
CA THR A 168 2.30 18.33 4.97
C THR A 168 3.37 18.47 6.04
N GLU A 169 3.02 18.87 7.27
CA GLU A 169 4.04 19.14 8.28
C GLU A 169 4.74 17.85 8.75
N VAL A 170 3.96 16.79 9.04
CA VAL A 170 4.55 15.54 9.53
C VAL A 170 5.16 14.76 8.37
N LEU A 171 4.35 14.31 7.41
CA LEU A 171 4.82 13.39 6.36
C LEU A 171 5.86 14.06 5.44
N LYS A 172 5.52 15.20 4.82
CA LYS A 172 6.41 15.81 3.82
C LYS A 172 7.60 16.52 4.45
N GLN A 173 7.40 17.27 5.58
CA GLN A 173 8.46 18.09 6.15
C GLN A 173 9.27 17.34 7.23
N LYS A 174 8.62 16.87 8.32
CA LYS A 174 9.35 16.24 9.44
C LYS A 174 9.92 14.86 9.07
N MET A 175 9.15 14.04 8.34
CA MET A 175 9.62 12.72 7.88
C MET A 175 10.42 12.79 6.57
N GLY A 176 10.50 13.97 5.91
CA GLY A 176 11.29 14.19 4.72
C GLY A 176 10.79 13.48 3.46
N PHE A 177 9.49 13.19 3.37
CA PHE A 177 8.92 12.51 2.20
C PHE A 177 8.94 13.42 0.97
N ASP A 178 9.72 13.07 -0.04
CA ASP A 178 9.91 13.83 -1.27
C ASP A 178 9.16 13.28 -2.49
N GLY A 179 8.47 12.15 -2.34
CA GLY A 179 7.52 11.62 -3.31
C GLY A 179 6.19 12.40 -3.32
N PHE A 180 5.12 11.79 -3.83
CA PHE A 180 3.80 12.43 -3.83
C PHE A 180 2.77 11.66 -3.00
N VAL A 181 1.81 12.40 -2.46
CA VAL A 181 0.64 11.85 -1.75
C VAL A 181 -0.49 11.66 -2.74
N ILE A 182 -1.02 10.44 -2.82
CA ILE A 182 -2.26 10.14 -3.53
C ILE A 182 -3.44 10.04 -2.55
N GLY A 183 -4.60 10.53 -2.95
CA GLY A 183 -5.85 10.27 -2.25
C GLY A 183 -6.35 8.85 -2.49
N ASP A 184 -7.18 8.34 -1.60
CA ASP A 184 -7.92 7.09 -1.82
C ASP A 184 -9.22 7.35 -2.60
N TRP A 185 -9.90 6.31 -3.03
CA TRP A 185 -11.09 6.34 -3.91
C TRP A 185 -12.19 7.26 -3.37
N ASN A 186 -12.36 8.44 -3.98
CA ASN A 186 -13.23 9.53 -3.49
C ASN A 186 -12.98 9.96 -2.02
N GLY A 187 -11.82 9.67 -1.44
CA GLY A 187 -11.52 9.98 -0.04
C GLY A 187 -11.62 11.46 0.29
N HIS A 188 -11.30 12.32 -0.66
CA HIS A 188 -11.45 13.78 -0.54
C HIS A 188 -12.92 14.20 -0.35
N GLY A 189 -13.86 13.49 -0.94
CA GLY A 189 -15.30 13.77 -0.80
C GLY A 189 -15.83 13.55 0.62
N GLN A 190 -15.09 12.81 1.47
CA GLN A 190 -15.44 12.60 2.89
C GLN A 190 -14.98 13.75 3.81
N VAL A 191 -14.17 14.69 3.32
CA VAL A 191 -13.74 15.85 4.08
C VAL A 191 -14.93 16.81 4.27
N PRO A 192 -15.21 17.29 5.49
CA PRO A 192 -16.34 18.18 5.72
C PRO A 192 -16.32 19.41 4.80
N GLY A 193 -17.43 19.68 4.11
CA GLY A 193 -17.56 20.77 3.15
C GLY A 193 -17.06 20.45 1.73
N CYS A 194 -16.52 19.25 1.51
CA CYS A 194 -16.14 18.76 0.19
C CYS A 194 -17.23 17.90 -0.47
N SER A 195 -17.03 17.57 -1.73
CA SER A 195 -17.79 16.59 -2.50
C SER A 195 -16.85 15.85 -3.45
N ASP A 196 -17.32 14.79 -4.12
CA ASP A 196 -16.53 14.05 -5.10
C ASP A 196 -16.04 14.94 -6.24
N GLY A 197 -16.81 15.98 -6.59
CA GLY A 197 -16.47 16.94 -7.65
C GLY A 197 -15.64 18.16 -7.20
N GLN A 198 -15.33 18.33 -5.91
CA GLN A 198 -14.49 19.43 -5.44
C GLN A 198 -13.99 19.26 -4.01
N CYS A 199 -12.74 19.56 -3.77
CA CYS A 199 -12.18 19.65 -2.42
C CYS A 199 -10.86 20.45 -2.40
N ALA A 200 -10.95 21.77 -2.30
CA ALA A 200 -9.77 22.62 -2.13
C ALA A 200 -9.00 22.26 -0.86
N GLN A 201 -9.71 21.88 0.20
CA GLN A 201 -9.11 21.54 1.49
C GLN A 201 -8.14 20.36 1.39
N ALA A 202 -8.51 19.28 0.67
CA ALA A 202 -7.60 18.13 0.50
C ALA A 202 -6.36 18.49 -0.32
N ILE A 203 -6.51 19.32 -1.36
CA ILE A 203 -5.37 19.84 -2.14
C ILE A 203 -4.45 20.67 -1.24
N MET A 204 -5.02 21.58 -0.45
CA MET A 204 -4.27 22.43 0.48
C MET A 204 -3.60 21.63 1.59
N ALA A 205 -4.27 20.59 2.09
CA ALA A 205 -3.70 19.69 3.11
C ALA A 205 -2.45 18.92 2.63
N GLY A 206 -2.26 18.78 1.32
CA GLY A 206 -1.05 18.16 0.78
C GLY A 206 -1.29 16.92 -0.09
N VAL A 207 -2.54 16.60 -0.44
CA VAL A 207 -2.81 15.56 -1.44
C VAL A 207 -2.39 16.10 -2.81
N ASP A 208 -1.47 15.39 -3.47
CA ASP A 208 -0.86 15.82 -4.73
C ASP A 208 -1.58 15.24 -5.95
N MET A 209 -2.07 14.02 -5.83
CA MET A 209 -2.83 13.33 -6.87
C MET A 209 -4.17 12.87 -6.31
N MET A 210 -5.27 13.28 -6.93
CA MET A 210 -6.61 12.91 -6.51
C MET A 210 -7.09 11.65 -7.21
N MET A 211 -7.78 10.78 -6.46
CA MET A 211 -8.45 9.61 -7.03
C MET A 211 -9.93 9.92 -7.14
N VAL A 212 -10.35 10.31 -8.35
CA VAL A 212 -11.73 10.74 -8.66
C VAL A 212 -12.32 9.80 -9.71
N PRO A 213 -13.00 8.73 -9.33
CA PRO A 213 -13.45 7.69 -10.26
C PRO A 213 -14.64 8.12 -11.14
N ALA A 214 -15.50 9.01 -10.67
CA ALA A 214 -16.74 9.38 -11.37
C ALA A 214 -16.74 10.86 -11.79
N ASP A 215 -16.68 11.79 -10.87
CA ASP A 215 -16.88 13.22 -11.11
C ASP A 215 -15.58 13.97 -11.49
N TRP A 216 -14.64 13.30 -12.17
CA TRP A 216 -13.32 13.85 -12.48
C TRP A 216 -13.38 15.11 -13.35
N GLN A 217 -14.36 15.22 -14.26
CA GLN A 217 -14.52 16.41 -15.11
C GLN A 217 -14.91 17.64 -14.27
N ALA A 218 -15.90 17.47 -13.38
CA ALA A 218 -16.31 18.51 -12.45
C ALA A 218 -15.17 18.88 -11.51
N PHE A 219 -14.42 17.87 -11.00
CA PHE A 219 -13.27 18.09 -10.14
C PHE A 219 -12.21 18.96 -10.81
N ILE A 220 -11.85 18.68 -12.07
CA ILE A 220 -10.88 19.47 -12.83
C ILE A 220 -11.39 20.90 -13.00
N GLN A 221 -12.65 21.10 -13.45
CA GLN A 221 -13.21 22.43 -13.68
C GLN A 221 -13.27 23.26 -12.40
N ASN A 222 -13.73 22.65 -11.30
CA ASN A 222 -13.80 23.33 -10.01
C ASN A 222 -12.41 23.66 -9.46
N THR A 223 -11.43 22.77 -9.61
CA THR A 223 -10.05 23.05 -9.21
C THR A 223 -9.45 24.20 -9.98
N ILE A 224 -9.66 24.27 -11.31
CA ILE A 224 -9.23 25.40 -12.14
C ILE A 224 -9.87 26.71 -11.64
N ALA A 225 -11.17 26.71 -11.38
CA ALA A 225 -11.86 27.89 -10.85
C ALA A 225 -11.33 28.29 -9.47
N GLN A 226 -11.03 27.33 -8.60
CA GLN A 226 -10.46 27.57 -7.26
C GLN A 226 -9.03 28.14 -7.32
N VAL A 227 -8.26 27.75 -8.31
CA VAL A 227 -6.94 28.37 -8.57
C VAL A 227 -7.11 29.80 -9.11
N GLN A 228 -8.00 30.00 -10.08
CA GLN A 228 -8.23 31.32 -10.69
C GLN A 228 -8.75 32.37 -9.70
N ASN A 229 -9.58 31.97 -8.74
CA ASN A 229 -10.11 32.86 -7.71
C ASN A 229 -9.21 32.98 -6.45
N GLY A 230 -8.05 32.28 -6.43
CA GLY A 230 -7.08 32.35 -5.34
C GLY A 230 -7.38 31.45 -4.12
N THR A 231 -8.42 30.63 -4.16
CA THR A 231 -8.71 29.64 -3.11
C THR A 231 -7.58 28.62 -2.97
N ILE A 232 -7.02 28.19 -4.10
CA ILE A 232 -5.84 27.34 -4.15
C ILE A 232 -4.72 28.16 -4.79
N PRO A 233 -3.62 28.44 -4.07
CA PRO A 233 -2.48 29.16 -4.65
C PRO A 233 -1.78 28.30 -5.69
N MET A 234 -1.32 28.92 -6.79
CA MET A 234 -0.59 28.21 -7.86
C MET A 234 0.64 27.48 -7.33
N SER A 235 1.32 28.00 -6.31
CA SER A 235 2.47 27.35 -5.66
C SER A 235 2.15 25.95 -5.11
N ARG A 236 0.89 25.72 -4.65
CA ARG A 236 0.47 24.38 -4.19
C ARG A 236 0.31 23.42 -5.37
N ILE A 237 -0.19 23.89 -6.49
CA ILE A 237 -0.29 23.11 -7.74
C ILE A 237 1.11 22.79 -8.26
N ASP A 238 2.00 23.77 -8.28
CA ASP A 238 3.40 23.60 -8.71
C ASP A 238 4.14 22.58 -7.86
N ASP A 239 3.93 22.58 -6.52
CA ASP A 239 4.50 21.55 -5.65
C ASP A 239 3.95 20.14 -6.00
N ALA A 240 2.63 20.00 -6.14
CA ALA A 240 2.01 18.71 -6.51
C ALA A 240 2.56 18.18 -7.85
N VAL A 241 2.56 19.01 -8.87
CA VAL A 241 3.06 18.67 -10.21
C VAL A 241 4.55 18.31 -10.15
N THR A 242 5.35 19.08 -9.43
CA THR A 242 6.79 18.82 -9.25
C THR A 242 7.03 17.45 -8.62
N ARG A 243 6.29 17.11 -7.57
CA ARG A 243 6.39 15.79 -6.90
C ARG A 243 6.01 14.65 -7.84
N ILE A 244 4.90 14.76 -8.54
CA ILE A 244 4.43 13.75 -9.51
C ILE A 244 5.46 13.57 -10.64
N LEU A 245 5.95 14.67 -11.23
CA LEU A 245 6.93 14.62 -12.31
C LEU A 245 8.26 14.04 -11.84
N ARG A 246 8.70 14.37 -10.63
CA ARG A 246 9.92 13.80 -10.02
C ARG A 246 9.83 12.28 -9.95
N VAL A 247 8.73 11.73 -9.47
CA VAL A 247 8.53 10.27 -9.37
C VAL A 247 8.48 9.64 -10.76
N LYS A 248 7.79 10.25 -11.73
CA LYS A 248 7.75 9.79 -13.13
C LYS A 248 9.14 9.79 -13.78
N LEU A 249 9.96 10.82 -13.49
CA LEU A 249 11.33 10.90 -13.99
C LEU A 249 12.23 9.83 -13.35
N ARG A 250 12.14 9.62 -12.03
CA ARG A 250 12.89 8.58 -11.33
C ARG A 250 12.60 7.18 -11.89
N LEU A 251 11.34 6.92 -12.23
CA LEU A 251 10.93 5.66 -12.87
C LEU A 251 11.41 5.53 -14.32
N GLY A 252 11.93 6.60 -14.92
CA GLY A 252 12.30 6.63 -16.34
C GLY A 252 11.08 6.54 -17.27
N LEU A 253 9.89 6.95 -16.82
CA LEU A 253 8.63 6.71 -17.55
C LEU A 253 8.64 7.36 -18.94
N TYR A 254 9.34 8.48 -19.12
CA TYR A 254 9.45 9.18 -20.41
C TYR A 254 10.34 8.45 -21.44
N GLN A 255 11.19 7.53 -20.98
CA GLN A 255 12.11 6.74 -21.81
C GLN A 255 11.61 5.28 -22.01
N LYS A 256 10.71 4.80 -21.15
CA LYS A 256 10.22 3.39 -21.18
C LYS A 256 9.42 3.02 -22.45
N GLY A 257 8.93 3.99 -23.21
CA GLY A 257 8.05 3.75 -24.35
C GLY A 257 6.66 3.25 -23.95
N LEU A 258 5.94 2.72 -24.92
CA LEU A 258 4.60 2.16 -24.67
C LEU A 258 4.69 0.88 -23.82
N PRO A 259 3.70 0.61 -22.96
CA PRO A 259 3.67 -0.62 -22.15
C PRO A 259 3.90 -1.90 -22.96
N SER A 260 3.34 -1.99 -24.18
CA SER A 260 3.46 -3.14 -25.06
C SER A 260 4.86 -3.34 -25.69
N SER A 261 5.72 -2.32 -25.65
CA SER A 261 7.08 -2.36 -26.22
C SER A 261 8.18 -2.57 -25.18
N ARG A 262 7.82 -2.74 -23.92
CA ARG A 262 8.78 -2.91 -22.83
C ARG A 262 9.38 -4.31 -22.82
N GLU A 263 10.57 -4.47 -22.26
CA GLU A 263 11.35 -5.70 -22.25
C GLU A 263 10.56 -6.93 -21.76
N LEU A 264 9.77 -6.78 -20.70
CA LEU A 264 9.01 -7.87 -20.08
C LEU A 264 7.56 -7.97 -20.57
N ALA A 265 7.12 -7.05 -21.44
CA ALA A 265 5.73 -6.95 -21.85
C ALA A 265 5.19 -8.25 -22.45
N GLY A 266 4.12 -8.78 -21.86
CA GLY A 266 3.43 -9.98 -22.35
C GLY A 266 4.19 -11.29 -22.19
N ASN A 267 5.30 -11.34 -21.46
CA ASN A 267 6.05 -12.57 -21.22
C ASN A 267 5.31 -13.49 -20.23
N GLN A 268 4.37 -14.27 -20.76
CA GLN A 268 3.52 -15.16 -19.95
C GLN A 268 4.29 -16.27 -19.22
N GLN A 269 5.54 -16.56 -19.58
CA GLN A 269 6.34 -17.57 -18.88
C GLN A 269 6.79 -17.12 -17.49
N LEU A 270 6.82 -15.80 -17.25
CA LEU A 270 7.13 -15.22 -15.95
C LEU A 270 5.90 -15.22 -15.02
N MET A 271 4.69 -15.22 -15.61
CA MET A 271 3.43 -15.19 -14.85
C MET A 271 3.17 -16.53 -14.17
N GLY A 272 3.08 -16.55 -12.83
CA GLY A 272 2.83 -17.78 -12.08
C GLY A 272 3.87 -18.88 -12.33
N SER A 273 5.12 -18.51 -12.54
CA SER A 273 6.22 -19.44 -12.79
C SER A 273 6.38 -20.46 -11.65
N LYS A 274 7.04 -21.58 -11.92
CA LYS A 274 7.30 -22.59 -10.89
C LYS A 274 8.03 -21.98 -9.68
N GLN A 275 9.03 -21.12 -9.93
CA GLN A 275 9.79 -20.45 -8.88
C GLN A 275 8.90 -19.54 -8.04
N HIS A 276 8.05 -18.74 -8.65
CA HIS A 276 7.13 -17.85 -7.94
C HIS A 276 6.14 -18.64 -7.06
N ARG A 277 5.59 -19.73 -7.60
CA ARG A 277 4.69 -20.63 -6.84
C ARG A 277 5.39 -21.35 -5.69
N GLU A 278 6.68 -21.63 -5.80
CA GLU A 278 7.47 -22.19 -4.69
C GLU A 278 7.63 -21.19 -3.55
N ILE A 279 7.88 -19.90 -3.86
CA ILE A 279 7.91 -18.82 -2.88
C ILE A 279 6.54 -18.72 -2.17
N ALA A 280 5.44 -18.74 -2.92
CA ALA A 280 4.10 -18.70 -2.36
C ALA A 280 3.81 -19.90 -1.45
N ARG A 281 4.19 -21.11 -1.85
CA ARG A 281 4.05 -22.32 -1.02
C ARG A 281 4.92 -22.27 0.25
N GLU A 282 6.11 -21.69 0.15
CA GLU A 282 6.95 -21.46 1.33
C GLU A 282 6.27 -20.48 2.30
N ALA A 283 5.73 -19.37 1.79
CA ALA A 283 4.99 -18.40 2.58
C ALA A 283 3.78 -19.06 3.27
N VAL A 284 3.00 -19.91 2.55
CA VAL A 284 1.89 -20.67 3.15
C VAL A 284 2.38 -21.58 4.28
N ARG A 285 3.43 -22.38 4.05
CA ARG A 285 3.95 -23.28 5.08
C ARG A 285 4.42 -22.54 6.33
N LYS A 286 5.05 -21.37 6.15
CA LYS A 286 5.57 -20.57 7.27
C LYS A 286 4.49 -19.76 7.97
N SER A 287 3.34 -19.52 7.32
CA SER A 287 2.22 -18.81 7.92
C SER A 287 1.31 -19.69 8.79
N LEU A 288 1.52 -21.00 8.78
CA LEU A 288 0.73 -21.93 9.59
C LEU A 288 1.10 -21.81 11.07
N VAL A 289 0.11 -21.64 11.93
CA VAL A 289 0.26 -21.57 13.37
C VAL A 289 -0.39 -22.81 14.01
N LEU A 290 0.40 -23.62 14.70
CA LEU A 290 -0.08 -24.82 15.40
C LEU A 290 -0.69 -24.42 16.75
N LEU A 291 -2.00 -24.16 16.79
CA LEU A 291 -2.70 -23.74 17.99
C LEU A 291 -2.96 -24.88 18.97
N LYS A 292 -3.10 -26.11 18.47
CA LYS A 292 -3.44 -27.29 19.30
C LYS A 292 -2.95 -28.58 18.63
N ASN A 293 -2.24 -29.41 19.38
CA ASN A 293 -1.80 -30.74 18.95
C ASN A 293 -1.88 -31.71 20.12
N GLN A 294 -3.10 -32.04 20.54
CA GLN A 294 -3.32 -33.00 21.64
C GLN A 294 -3.01 -34.42 21.16
N GLN A 295 -2.41 -35.22 22.03
CA GLN A 295 -2.00 -36.61 21.76
C GLN A 295 -1.03 -36.78 20.60
N ASN A 296 -0.32 -35.72 20.19
CA ASN A 296 0.66 -35.74 19.08
C ASN A 296 0.09 -36.34 17.78
N ILE A 297 -1.14 -35.94 17.41
CA ILE A 297 -1.76 -36.33 16.15
C ILE A 297 -0.94 -35.86 14.95
N LEU A 298 -0.31 -34.68 15.05
CA LEU A 298 0.58 -34.15 14.04
C LEU A 298 2.04 -34.37 14.43
N PRO A 299 2.94 -34.67 13.48
CA PRO A 299 2.69 -34.85 12.04
C PRO A 299 1.93 -36.14 11.72
N ILE A 300 1.10 -36.10 10.71
CA ILE A 300 0.39 -37.28 10.16
C ILE A 300 1.44 -38.30 9.69
N LYS A 301 1.30 -39.55 10.11
CA LYS A 301 2.23 -40.63 9.73
C LYS A 301 1.99 -41.07 8.27
N PRO A 302 3.02 -41.55 7.56
CA PRO A 302 2.84 -42.13 6.23
C PRO A 302 1.79 -43.23 6.24
N ASN A 303 1.02 -43.36 5.17
CA ASN A 303 -0.02 -44.38 4.98
C ASN A 303 -1.27 -44.24 5.87
N GLN A 304 -1.48 -43.10 6.53
CA GLN A 304 -2.76 -42.85 7.20
C GLN A 304 -3.79 -42.31 6.18
N HIS A 305 -5.05 -42.74 6.36
CA HIS A 305 -6.16 -42.17 5.61
C HIS A 305 -6.52 -40.81 6.21
N VAL A 306 -6.57 -39.79 5.39
CA VAL A 306 -6.91 -38.43 5.76
C VAL A 306 -8.12 -37.98 4.97
N LEU A 307 -9.15 -37.52 5.64
CA LEU A 307 -10.26 -36.83 5.01
C LEU A 307 -9.93 -35.34 4.91
N VAL A 308 -9.92 -34.80 3.69
CA VAL A 308 -9.84 -33.35 3.44
C VAL A 308 -11.24 -32.87 3.09
N ALA A 309 -11.77 -31.89 3.84
CA ALA A 309 -13.12 -31.40 3.71
C ALA A 309 -13.20 -29.89 4.01
N GLY A 310 -14.19 -29.22 3.41
CA GLY A 310 -14.42 -27.79 3.51
C GLY A 310 -14.26 -27.07 2.18
N ASP A 311 -14.68 -25.82 2.13
CA ASP A 311 -14.67 -25.03 0.87
C ASP A 311 -13.26 -24.76 0.31
N GLY A 312 -12.22 -24.86 1.16
CA GLY A 312 -10.82 -24.72 0.77
C GLY A 312 -10.11 -26.05 0.45
N ALA A 313 -10.83 -27.18 0.42
CA ALA A 313 -10.27 -28.51 0.23
C ALA A 313 -10.06 -28.87 -1.24
#